data_b98bc574a63f96a2c01a44437bbc1b11
#
_entry.id   b98bc574a63f96a2c01a44437bbc1b11
#
_cell.length_a   1.000
_cell.length_b   1.000
_cell.length_c   1.000
_cell.angle_alpha   90.00
_cell.angle_beta   90.00
_cell.angle_gamma   90.00
#
_symmetry.space_group_name_H-M   'P 1'
#
loop_
_entity.id
_entity.type
_entity.pdbx_description
1 polymer ?
#
loop_
_entity_poly.entity_id
_entity_poly.type
_entity_poly.pdbx_seq_one_letter_code
_entity_poly.pdbx_strand_id
1 'polypeptide(L)'
;GFSFHGKQEAFDHFLSLHDKYHWDFVQIEMNYLDWEHAKVPRNVNADYLYEELDKRELPIVVMEPLLGGRLASVPERLAEMMKEREPEKSIASWAFRFCGSYPRILTVLSGMASMDPLIENVETYSHFQPLTDEEKDFLKVIAGLMADYPTVGCTDCKYCMPCPYGIDIPGIFKHYNTHVNEGTIAQSSEQLGFARLKRKYLTSYDKAIETVRQADHCIGCGQCEPHCPQSIQIPHELHRIAAYIEKLKRGTL
;
A
#
# COMPACT_ATOMS: atom_id res chain seq x y z
N GLY A 1 -4.66 -24.37 -7.17
CA GLY A 1 -3.96 -23.07 -7.09
C GLY A 1 -3.47 -22.75 -5.70
N PHE A 2 -2.72 -21.67 -5.54
CA PHE A 2 -2.26 -21.18 -4.24
C PHE A 2 -2.17 -19.65 -4.24
N SER A 3 -2.22 -19.06 -3.04
CA SER A 3 -1.88 -17.66 -2.78
C SER A 3 -0.43 -17.57 -2.34
N PHE A 4 0.28 -16.57 -2.83
CA PHE A 4 1.67 -16.37 -2.48
C PHE A 4 1.90 -15.01 -1.80
N HIS A 5 2.59 -15.07 -0.67
CA HIS A 5 3.24 -13.97 0.02
C HIS A 5 4.61 -14.46 0.49
N GLY A 6 5.67 -13.73 0.28
CA GLY A 6 6.96 -14.10 0.81
C GLY A 6 8.14 -13.83 -0.11
N LYS A 7 9.20 -14.61 0.11
CA LYS A 7 10.49 -14.44 -0.57
C LYS A 7 10.56 -15.23 -1.88
N GLN A 8 11.42 -14.79 -2.77
CA GLN A 8 11.63 -15.39 -4.08
C GLN A 8 11.92 -16.89 -4.00
N GLU A 9 12.81 -17.34 -3.11
CA GLU A 9 13.16 -18.76 -3.00
C GLU A 9 11.94 -19.66 -2.71
N ALA A 10 10.99 -19.14 -1.92
CA ALA A 10 9.76 -19.88 -1.63
C ALA A 10 8.84 -19.92 -2.86
N PHE A 11 8.74 -18.82 -3.62
CA PHE A 11 7.98 -18.78 -4.86
C PHE A 11 8.52 -19.77 -5.90
N ASP A 12 9.82 -19.74 -6.14
CA ASP A 12 10.50 -20.64 -7.07
C ASP A 12 10.32 -22.10 -6.68
N HIS A 13 10.37 -22.38 -5.36
CA HIS A 13 10.09 -23.71 -4.86
C HIS A 13 8.67 -24.17 -5.17
N PHE A 14 7.64 -23.34 -4.91
CA PHE A 14 6.26 -23.68 -5.25
C PHE A 14 6.08 -23.88 -6.75
N LEU A 15 6.69 -23.04 -7.58
CA LEU A 15 6.63 -23.20 -9.04
C LEU A 15 7.33 -24.48 -9.53
N SER A 16 8.43 -24.90 -8.90
CA SER A 16 9.11 -26.16 -9.24
C SER A 16 8.26 -27.40 -9.00
N LEU A 17 7.21 -27.28 -8.22
CA LEU A 17 6.25 -28.35 -7.94
C LEU A 17 5.09 -28.40 -8.95
N HIS A 18 5.07 -27.51 -9.95
CA HIS A 18 3.97 -27.42 -10.91
C HIS A 18 3.77 -28.73 -11.68
N ASP A 19 4.82 -29.37 -12.15
CA ASP A 19 4.75 -30.64 -12.88
C ASP A 19 4.13 -31.78 -12.05
N LYS A 20 4.22 -31.68 -10.72
CA LYS A 20 3.66 -32.66 -9.78
C LYS A 20 2.22 -32.36 -9.41
N TYR A 21 1.87 -31.08 -9.19
CA TYR A 21 0.57 -30.69 -8.62
C TYR A 21 -0.35 -30.00 -9.62
N HIS A 22 0.14 -29.61 -10.80
CA HIS A 22 -0.63 -28.98 -11.87
C HIS A 22 -1.48 -27.80 -11.39
N TRP A 23 -0.80 -26.68 -11.02
CA TRP A 23 -1.50 -25.48 -10.58
C TRP A 23 -2.39 -24.93 -11.69
N ASP A 24 -3.68 -24.68 -11.40
CA ASP A 24 -4.64 -24.08 -12.34
C ASP A 24 -4.52 -22.56 -12.39
N PHE A 25 -4.12 -21.95 -11.29
CA PHE A 25 -3.86 -20.51 -11.15
C PHE A 25 -2.99 -20.23 -9.93
N VAL A 26 -2.38 -19.04 -9.90
CA VAL A 26 -1.66 -18.53 -8.74
C VAL A 26 -2.20 -17.15 -8.37
N GLN A 27 -2.45 -16.90 -7.09
CA GLN A 27 -2.84 -15.60 -6.59
C GLN A 27 -1.62 -14.87 -6.07
N ILE A 28 -1.33 -13.69 -6.64
CA ILE A 28 -0.19 -12.84 -6.27
C ILE A 28 -0.64 -11.42 -5.94
N GLU A 29 0.13 -10.74 -5.11
CA GLU A 29 0.06 -9.30 -4.92
C GLU A 29 0.65 -8.62 -6.16
N MET A 30 -0.15 -7.76 -6.83
CA MET A 30 0.28 -7.07 -8.03
C MET A 30 -0.38 -5.70 -8.13
N ASN A 31 0.43 -4.66 -8.24
CA ASN A 31 0.04 -3.28 -8.51
C ASN A 31 1.23 -2.52 -9.08
N TYR A 32 1.01 -1.29 -9.57
CA TYR A 32 2.06 -0.52 -10.24
C TYR A 32 3.19 -0.05 -9.31
N LEU A 33 2.97 0.01 -7.98
CA LEU A 33 4.04 0.33 -7.01
C LEU A 33 4.91 -0.89 -6.73
N ASP A 34 4.31 -2.03 -6.38
CA ASP A 34 5.04 -3.26 -6.06
C ASP A 34 5.62 -3.94 -7.31
N TRP A 35 5.30 -3.42 -8.51
CA TRP A 35 5.86 -3.92 -9.76
C TRP A 35 7.39 -3.92 -9.72
N GLU A 36 8.02 -2.80 -9.33
CA GLU A 36 9.47 -2.63 -9.22
C GLU A 36 9.93 -2.15 -7.83
N HIS A 37 9.00 -1.81 -6.91
CA HIS A 37 9.31 -1.19 -5.62
C HIS A 37 8.80 -1.99 -4.42
N ALA A 38 8.61 -3.31 -4.55
CA ALA A 38 8.35 -4.17 -3.40
C ALA A 38 9.54 -4.13 -2.42
N LYS A 39 9.29 -4.38 -1.14
CA LYS A 39 10.33 -4.30 -0.11
C LYS A 39 11.21 -5.57 -0.08
N VAL A 40 12.05 -5.72 -1.11
CA VAL A 40 13.06 -6.78 -1.21
C VAL A 40 14.09 -6.63 -0.07
N PRO A 41 14.63 -7.71 0.54
CA PRO A 41 14.39 -9.12 0.21
C PRO A 41 13.21 -9.79 0.96
N ARG A 42 12.35 -9.02 1.61
CA ARG A 42 11.22 -9.57 2.38
C ARG A 42 10.04 -9.96 1.50
N ASN A 43 9.79 -9.15 0.46
CA ASN A 43 8.82 -9.41 -0.59
C ASN A 43 9.53 -9.53 -1.94
N VAL A 44 8.81 -9.95 -2.96
CA VAL A 44 9.28 -10.07 -4.34
C VAL A 44 8.59 -9.03 -5.18
N ASN A 45 9.29 -8.38 -6.11
CA ASN A 45 8.69 -7.50 -7.07
C ASN A 45 7.66 -8.24 -7.93
N ALA A 46 6.56 -7.58 -8.22
CA ALA A 46 5.45 -8.20 -8.95
C ALA A 46 5.80 -8.49 -10.42
N ASP A 47 6.74 -7.76 -11.02
CA ASP A 47 7.29 -8.04 -12.35
C ASP A 47 7.89 -9.44 -12.42
N TYR A 48 8.75 -9.79 -11.45
CA TYR A 48 9.33 -11.14 -11.35
C TYR A 48 8.26 -12.22 -11.20
N LEU A 49 7.29 -12.01 -10.31
CA LEU A 49 6.20 -12.97 -10.10
C LEU A 49 5.39 -13.18 -11.38
N TYR A 50 5.05 -12.08 -12.05
CA TYR A 50 4.32 -12.12 -13.31
C TYR A 50 5.10 -12.86 -14.40
N GLU A 51 6.37 -12.49 -14.62
CA GLU A 51 7.20 -13.10 -15.65
C GLU A 51 7.37 -14.62 -15.47
N GLU A 52 7.58 -15.07 -14.23
CA GLU A 52 7.72 -16.51 -13.95
C GLU A 52 6.42 -17.30 -14.16
N LEU A 53 5.27 -16.68 -13.91
CA LEU A 53 3.96 -17.27 -14.19
C LEU A 53 3.64 -17.23 -15.68
N ASP A 54 3.98 -16.14 -16.39
CA ASP A 54 3.75 -16.02 -17.83
C ASP A 54 4.58 -17.03 -18.63
N LYS A 55 5.85 -17.27 -18.27
CA LYS A 55 6.71 -18.31 -18.85
C LYS A 55 6.10 -19.72 -18.77
N ARG A 56 5.24 -19.96 -17.77
CA ARG A 56 4.57 -21.24 -17.51
C ARG A 56 3.11 -21.25 -17.97
N GLU A 57 2.67 -20.19 -18.60
CA GLU A 57 1.28 -19.98 -19.04
C GLU A 57 0.24 -20.12 -17.92
N LEU A 58 0.64 -19.86 -16.65
CA LEU A 58 -0.23 -19.95 -15.50
C LEU A 58 -1.14 -18.72 -15.35
N PRO A 59 -2.47 -18.91 -15.25
CA PRO A 59 -3.40 -17.82 -14.98
C PRO A 59 -3.13 -17.18 -13.60
N ILE A 60 -3.34 -15.86 -13.53
CA ILE A 60 -3.05 -15.07 -12.34
C ILE A 60 -4.33 -14.45 -11.77
N VAL A 61 -4.54 -14.63 -10.47
CA VAL A 61 -5.51 -13.87 -9.68
C VAL A 61 -4.75 -12.77 -8.96
N VAL A 62 -5.15 -11.52 -9.16
CA VAL A 62 -4.50 -10.37 -8.52
C VAL A 62 -5.15 -10.06 -7.18
N MET A 63 -4.36 -10.01 -6.11
CA MET A 63 -4.72 -9.41 -4.83
C MET A 63 -3.95 -8.12 -4.60
N GLU A 64 -4.45 -7.26 -3.70
CA GLU A 64 -3.86 -5.95 -3.38
C GLU A 64 -3.65 -5.01 -4.59
N PRO A 65 -4.59 -4.94 -5.57
CA PRO A 65 -4.44 -4.04 -6.71
C PRO A 65 -4.36 -2.57 -6.29
N LEU A 66 -4.99 -2.23 -5.15
CA LEU A 66 -4.96 -0.89 -4.55
C LEU A 66 -4.08 -0.80 -3.30
N LEU A 67 -3.33 -1.84 -2.96
CA LEU A 67 -2.42 -1.88 -1.81
C LEU A 67 -3.13 -1.39 -0.52
N GLY A 68 -4.26 -2.04 -0.17
CA GLY A 68 -5.11 -1.67 0.97
C GLY A 68 -5.76 -0.28 0.83
N GLY A 69 -5.95 0.21 -0.38
CA GLY A 69 -6.52 1.53 -0.69
C GLY A 69 -5.49 2.66 -0.81
N ARG A 70 -4.20 2.39 -0.59
CA ARG A 70 -3.14 3.41 -0.72
C ARG A 70 -3.05 3.97 -2.14
N LEU A 71 -3.30 3.15 -3.16
CA LEU A 71 -3.26 3.57 -4.57
C LEU A 71 -4.57 4.22 -5.04
N ALA A 72 -5.60 4.23 -4.19
CA ALA A 72 -6.81 5.04 -4.40
C ALA A 72 -6.68 6.44 -3.76
N SER A 73 -5.75 6.62 -2.82
CA SER A 73 -5.50 7.87 -2.09
C SER A 73 -4.00 8.16 -2.04
N VAL A 74 -3.45 8.51 -3.18
CA VAL A 74 -2.04 8.89 -3.33
C VAL A 74 -1.78 10.33 -2.83
N PRO A 75 -0.51 10.74 -2.62
CA PRO A 75 -0.17 12.13 -2.30
C PRO A 75 -0.80 13.13 -3.27
N GLU A 76 -1.30 14.27 -2.73
CA GLU A 76 -2.07 15.28 -3.47
C GLU A 76 -1.41 15.68 -4.80
N ARG A 77 -0.10 15.98 -4.76
CA ARG A 77 0.66 16.30 -5.99
C ARG A 77 0.61 15.20 -7.04
N LEU A 78 0.67 13.93 -6.64
CA LEU A 78 0.62 12.80 -7.58
C LEU A 78 -0.81 12.61 -8.12
N ALA A 79 -1.82 12.83 -7.25
CA ALA A 79 -3.21 12.82 -7.67
C ALA A 79 -3.49 13.90 -8.73
N GLU A 80 -2.94 15.11 -8.57
CA GLU A 80 -3.01 16.19 -9.56
C GLU A 80 -2.40 15.73 -10.90
N MET A 81 -1.18 15.19 -10.91
CA MET A 81 -0.53 14.69 -12.13
C MET A 81 -1.38 13.61 -12.84
N MET A 82 -2.00 12.70 -12.10
CA MET A 82 -2.87 11.65 -12.64
C MET A 82 -4.16 12.25 -13.22
N LYS A 83 -4.75 13.23 -12.53
CA LYS A 83 -5.96 13.94 -12.96
C LYS A 83 -5.73 14.86 -14.16
N GLU A 84 -4.55 15.45 -14.32
CA GLU A 84 -4.19 16.21 -15.53
C GLU A 84 -4.22 15.34 -16.79
N ARG A 85 -3.86 14.05 -16.67
CA ARG A 85 -3.93 13.11 -17.81
C ARG A 85 -5.34 12.59 -18.08
N GLU A 86 -6.07 12.20 -17.02
CA GLU A 86 -7.43 11.66 -17.11
C GLU A 86 -8.35 12.30 -16.07
N PRO A 87 -8.88 13.52 -16.34
CA PRO A 87 -9.68 14.28 -15.37
C PRO A 87 -10.93 13.55 -14.87
N GLU A 88 -11.57 12.80 -15.75
CA GLU A 88 -12.84 12.12 -15.48
C GLU A 88 -12.66 10.75 -14.77
N LYS A 89 -11.46 10.17 -14.82
CA LYS A 89 -11.20 8.85 -14.23
C LYS A 89 -10.78 8.96 -12.77
N SER A 90 -11.17 8.00 -11.94
CA SER A 90 -10.68 7.93 -10.56
C SER A 90 -9.21 7.58 -10.49
N ILE A 91 -8.55 7.93 -9.37
CA ILE A 91 -7.15 7.53 -9.13
C ILE A 91 -7.04 6.00 -9.06
N ALA A 92 -8.05 5.32 -8.48
CA ALA A 92 -8.10 3.87 -8.39
C ALA A 92 -8.14 3.17 -9.76
N SER A 93 -8.78 3.78 -10.76
CA SER A 93 -8.90 3.20 -12.11
C SER A 93 -7.54 2.95 -12.77
N TRP A 94 -6.53 3.76 -12.50
CA TRP A 94 -5.17 3.54 -12.99
C TRP A 94 -4.58 2.22 -12.51
N ALA A 95 -4.76 1.88 -11.23
CA ALA A 95 -4.26 0.62 -10.67
C ALA A 95 -5.03 -0.59 -11.21
N PHE A 96 -6.35 -0.49 -11.38
CA PHE A 96 -7.15 -1.56 -11.99
C PHE A 96 -6.81 -1.76 -13.46
N ARG A 97 -6.65 -0.68 -14.23
CA ARG A 97 -6.21 -0.76 -15.62
C ARG A 97 -4.79 -1.32 -15.73
N PHE A 98 -3.89 -0.94 -14.82
CA PHE A 98 -2.55 -1.54 -14.77
C PHE A 98 -2.65 -3.06 -14.66
N CYS A 99 -3.32 -3.58 -13.65
CA CYS A 99 -3.47 -5.03 -13.47
C CYS A 99 -4.12 -5.70 -14.68
N GLY A 100 -5.24 -5.16 -15.16
CA GLY A 100 -5.99 -5.75 -16.28
C GLY A 100 -5.27 -5.66 -17.65
N SER A 101 -4.20 -4.88 -17.77
CA SER A 101 -3.43 -4.73 -19.01
C SER A 101 -2.48 -5.90 -19.31
N TYR A 102 -2.39 -6.88 -18.42
CA TYR A 102 -1.50 -8.03 -18.58
C TYR A 102 -2.27 -9.29 -18.98
N PRO A 103 -1.88 -9.99 -20.08
CA PRO A 103 -2.67 -11.08 -20.69
C PRO A 103 -2.95 -12.27 -19.77
N ARG A 104 -2.09 -12.55 -18.77
CA ARG A 104 -2.26 -13.70 -17.88
C ARG A 104 -3.22 -13.45 -16.72
N ILE A 105 -3.73 -12.22 -16.57
CA ILE A 105 -4.65 -11.89 -15.49
C ILE A 105 -6.02 -12.50 -15.76
N LEU A 106 -6.41 -13.44 -14.90
CA LEU A 106 -7.72 -14.07 -14.92
C LEU A 106 -8.78 -13.20 -14.26
N THR A 107 -8.43 -12.61 -13.12
CA THR A 107 -9.31 -11.70 -12.36
C THR A 107 -8.52 -10.81 -11.40
N VAL A 108 -9.10 -9.67 -11.07
CA VAL A 108 -8.55 -8.70 -10.11
C VAL A 108 -9.52 -8.59 -8.94
N LEU A 109 -9.04 -8.89 -7.74
CA LEU A 109 -9.85 -8.83 -6.52
C LEU A 109 -9.98 -7.38 -6.05
N SER A 110 -11.15 -7.02 -5.53
CA SER A 110 -11.40 -5.69 -4.98
C SER A 110 -12.26 -5.75 -3.73
N GLY A 111 -11.81 -5.09 -2.65
CA GLY A 111 -12.50 -4.97 -1.37
C GLY A 111 -13.48 -3.79 -1.34
N MET A 112 -14.50 -3.79 -2.18
CA MET A 112 -15.50 -2.72 -2.25
C MET A 112 -16.43 -2.76 -1.04
N ALA A 113 -16.39 -1.72 -0.19
CA ALA A 113 -17.21 -1.62 1.01
C ALA A 113 -18.42 -0.68 0.86
N SER A 114 -18.56 0.01 -0.29
CA SER A 114 -19.67 0.91 -0.61
C SER A 114 -20.01 0.86 -2.10
N MET A 115 -21.11 1.54 -2.48
CA MET A 115 -21.59 1.53 -3.87
C MET A 115 -20.69 2.28 -4.83
N ASP A 116 -20.07 3.40 -4.42
CA ASP A 116 -19.30 4.24 -5.32
C ASP A 116 -18.08 3.48 -5.92
N PRO A 117 -17.21 2.81 -5.11
CA PRO A 117 -16.15 1.97 -5.68
C PRO A 117 -16.67 0.82 -6.55
N LEU A 118 -17.83 0.25 -6.25
CA LEU A 118 -18.42 -0.80 -7.07
C LEU A 118 -18.81 -0.28 -8.44
N ILE A 119 -19.48 0.87 -8.50
CA ILE A 119 -19.91 1.51 -9.76
C ILE A 119 -18.67 1.86 -10.60
N GLU A 120 -17.67 2.51 -10.02
CA GLU A 120 -16.43 2.87 -10.71
C GLU A 120 -15.67 1.66 -11.26
N ASN A 121 -15.58 0.59 -10.48
CA ASN A 121 -14.89 -0.63 -10.90
C ASN A 121 -15.65 -1.34 -12.05
N VAL A 122 -16.99 -1.43 -11.94
CA VAL A 122 -17.83 -1.97 -13.02
C VAL A 122 -17.68 -1.12 -14.28
N GLU A 123 -17.69 0.20 -14.19
CA GLU A 123 -17.47 1.09 -15.32
C GLU A 123 -16.09 0.87 -15.95
N THR A 124 -15.04 0.79 -15.14
CA THR A 124 -13.65 0.56 -15.58
C THR A 124 -13.53 -0.75 -16.37
N TYR A 125 -14.14 -1.84 -15.90
CA TYR A 125 -14.03 -3.13 -16.57
C TYR A 125 -15.06 -3.38 -17.67
N SER A 126 -16.25 -2.74 -17.63
CA SER A 126 -17.25 -2.84 -18.71
C SER A 126 -16.79 -2.17 -20.00
N HIS A 127 -15.97 -1.14 -19.91
CA HIS A 127 -15.39 -0.42 -21.03
C HIS A 127 -13.85 -0.47 -20.95
N PHE A 128 -13.32 -1.63 -20.65
CA PHE A 128 -11.92 -1.80 -20.36
C PHE A 128 -11.02 -1.36 -21.51
N GLN A 129 -10.09 -0.48 -21.19
CA GLN A 129 -9.03 -0.02 -22.08
C GLN A 129 -7.68 -0.34 -21.43
N PRO A 130 -6.89 -1.24 -22.02
CA PRO A 130 -5.54 -1.52 -21.54
C PRO A 130 -4.71 -0.24 -21.53
N LEU A 131 -3.78 -0.15 -20.59
CA LEU A 131 -2.80 0.93 -20.57
C LEU A 131 -1.89 0.87 -21.81
N THR A 132 -1.66 2.01 -22.42
CA THR A 132 -0.60 2.17 -23.42
C THR A 132 0.78 2.08 -22.76
N ASP A 133 1.82 1.92 -23.56
CA ASP A 133 3.20 1.90 -23.02
C ASP A 133 3.58 3.25 -22.40
N GLU A 134 3.09 4.36 -22.98
CA GLU A 134 3.28 5.71 -22.39
C GLU A 134 2.60 5.84 -21.02
N GLU A 135 1.40 5.27 -20.84
CA GLU A 135 0.70 5.27 -19.56
C GLU A 135 1.39 4.38 -18.52
N LYS A 136 1.95 3.24 -18.94
CA LYS A 136 2.78 2.39 -18.06
C LYS A 136 4.05 3.11 -17.63
N ASP A 137 4.74 3.81 -18.55
CA ASP A 137 5.91 4.60 -18.21
C ASP A 137 5.57 5.76 -17.26
N PHE A 138 4.41 6.40 -17.46
CA PHE A 138 3.91 7.38 -16.51
C PHE A 138 3.68 6.79 -15.12
N LEU A 139 3.07 5.61 -15.02
CA LEU A 139 2.88 4.94 -13.72
C LEU A 139 4.20 4.53 -13.06
N LYS A 140 5.24 4.19 -13.83
CA LYS A 140 6.60 3.98 -13.28
C LYS A 140 7.14 5.25 -12.62
N VAL A 141 6.94 6.41 -13.23
CA VAL A 141 7.32 7.70 -12.64
C VAL A 141 6.54 7.96 -11.35
N ILE A 142 5.22 7.74 -11.36
CA ILE A 142 4.37 7.88 -10.16
C ILE A 142 4.84 6.92 -9.05
N ALA A 143 5.11 5.66 -9.38
CA ALA A 143 5.60 4.66 -8.42
C ALA A 143 6.94 5.06 -7.79
N GLY A 144 7.90 5.52 -8.60
CA GLY A 144 9.18 6.02 -8.12
C GLY A 144 9.02 7.19 -7.16
N LEU A 145 8.20 8.18 -7.51
CA LEU A 145 7.89 9.29 -6.62
C LEU A 145 7.20 8.82 -5.32
N MET A 146 6.27 7.86 -5.40
CA MET A 146 5.61 7.31 -4.21
C MET A 146 6.58 6.57 -3.28
N ALA A 147 7.58 5.87 -3.84
CA ALA A 147 8.58 5.15 -3.05
C ALA A 147 9.41 6.08 -2.15
N ASP A 148 9.59 7.34 -2.56
CA ASP A 148 10.31 8.37 -1.80
C ASP A 148 9.47 9.01 -0.69
N TYR A 149 8.14 8.82 -0.68
CA TYR A 149 7.31 9.35 0.40
C TYR A 149 7.48 8.56 1.69
N PRO A 150 7.54 9.24 2.86
CA PRO A 150 7.80 8.60 4.16
C PRO A 150 6.57 7.84 4.71
N THR A 151 5.68 7.36 3.85
CA THR A 151 4.50 6.60 4.25
C THR A 151 4.86 5.21 4.76
N VAL A 152 4.10 4.71 5.74
CA VAL A 152 4.18 3.32 6.16
C VAL A 152 3.39 2.44 5.19
N GLY A 153 3.98 1.33 4.73
CA GLY A 153 3.37 0.41 3.76
C GLY A 153 2.21 -0.43 4.30
N CYS A 154 1.40 0.08 5.21
CA CYS A 154 0.28 -0.64 5.83
C CYS A 154 -0.94 -0.68 4.90
N THR A 155 -1.52 -1.88 4.72
CA THR A 155 -2.73 -2.15 3.91
C THR A 155 -4.00 -2.31 4.76
N ASP A 156 -3.94 -2.02 6.07
CA ASP A 156 -5.06 -2.16 7.03
C ASP A 156 -5.66 -3.59 7.10
N CYS A 157 -4.88 -4.62 6.78
CA CYS A 157 -5.33 -6.02 6.82
C CYS A 157 -5.61 -6.55 8.23
N LYS A 158 -5.09 -5.87 9.27
CA LYS A 158 -5.29 -6.16 10.71
C LYS A 158 -4.72 -7.50 11.21
N TYR A 159 -3.88 -8.20 10.44
CA TYR A 159 -3.27 -9.46 10.90
C TYR A 159 -2.33 -9.27 12.10
N CYS A 160 -1.80 -8.06 12.31
CA CYS A 160 -1.04 -7.69 13.50
C CYS A 160 -1.90 -7.46 14.75
N MET A 161 -3.23 -7.58 14.63
CA MET A 161 -4.16 -7.34 15.74
C MET A 161 -4.75 -8.65 16.28
N PRO A 162 -5.11 -8.71 17.59
CA PRO A 162 -4.96 -7.65 18.58
C PRO A 162 -3.50 -7.50 19.05
N CYS A 163 -3.05 -6.26 19.27
CA CYS A 163 -1.80 -6.03 19.98
C CYS A 163 -1.97 -6.39 21.46
N PRO A 164 -1.08 -7.19 22.08
CA PRO A 164 -1.19 -7.56 23.50
C PRO A 164 -1.11 -6.36 24.46
N TYR A 165 -0.58 -5.23 23.99
CA TYR A 165 -0.51 -3.97 24.73
C TYR A 165 -1.61 -2.98 24.35
N GLY A 166 -2.59 -3.41 23.56
CA GLY A 166 -3.77 -2.63 23.20
C GLY A 166 -3.56 -1.55 22.13
N ILE A 167 -2.39 -1.46 21.50
CA ILE A 167 -2.06 -0.41 20.52
C ILE A 167 -2.89 -0.59 19.25
N ASP A 168 -3.46 0.50 18.73
CA ASP A 168 -4.15 0.52 17.44
C ASP A 168 -3.15 0.72 16.28
N ILE A 169 -2.40 -0.34 15.96
CA ILE A 169 -1.34 -0.31 14.96
C ILE A 169 -1.83 0.21 13.60
N PRO A 170 -2.90 -0.36 12.99
CA PRO A 170 -3.38 0.10 11.69
C PRO A 170 -3.92 1.53 11.72
N GLY A 171 -4.65 1.89 12.77
CA GLY A 171 -5.20 3.24 12.94
C GLY A 171 -4.10 4.31 12.99
N ILE A 172 -3.02 4.05 13.73
CA ILE A 172 -1.86 4.95 13.82
C ILE A 172 -1.21 5.13 12.45
N PHE A 173 -0.95 4.04 11.73
CA PHE A 173 -0.34 4.11 10.40
C PHE A 173 -1.24 4.82 9.38
N LYS A 174 -2.54 4.55 9.42
CA LYS A 174 -3.52 5.24 8.57
C LYS A 174 -3.53 6.74 8.83
N HIS A 175 -3.59 7.16 10.11
CA HIS A 175 -3.55 8.57 10.47
C HIS A 175 -2.27 9.25 9.96
N TYR A 176 -1.10 8.64 10.21
CA TYR A 176 0.17 9.17 9.75
C TYR A 176 0.22 9.31 8.22
N ASN A 177 -0.14 8.24 7.49
CA ASN A 177 -0.14 8.24 6.03
C ASN A 177 -1.10 9.28 5.44
N THR A 178 -2.28 9.49 6.05
CA THR A 178 -3.22 10.54 5.63
C THR A 178 -2.56 11.91 5.68
N HIS A 179 -1.88 12.24 6.78
CA HIS A 179 -1.18 13.52 6.91
C HIS A 179 0.01 13.68 5.97
N VAL A 180 0.71 12.57 5.64
CA VAL A 180 1.78 12.58 4.62
C VAL A 180 1.18 12.88 3.25
N ASN A 181 0.11 12.17 2.86
CA ASN A 181 -0.53 12.33 1.56
C ASN A 181 -1.15 13.72 1.36
N GLU A 182 -1.75 14.29 2.42
CA GLU A 182 -2.28 15.67 2.41
C GLU A 182 -1.19 16.77 2.49
N GLY A 183 0.10 16.41 2.56
CA GLY A 183 1.17 17.40 2.75
C GLY A 183 1.09 18.18 4.06
N THR A 184 0.42 17.63 5.07
CA THR A 184 0.19 18.28 6.36
C THR A 184 1.12 17.82 7.49
N ILE A 185 2.15 17.04 7.15
CA ILE A 185 3.28 16.72 8.03
C ILE A 185 4.21 17.94 8.14
N ALA A 186 4.44 18.40 9.36
CA ALA A 186 5.43 19.46 9.61
C ALA A 186 6.84 18.88 9.47
N GLN A 187 7.71 19.59 8.72
CA GLN A 187 9.10 19.16 8.45
C GLN A 187 10.11 19.88 9.35
N SER A 188 9.77 21.07 9.84
CA SER A 188 10.61 21.88 10.70
C SER A 188 9.75 22.78 11.59
N SER A 189 10.25 23.05 12.81
CA SER A 189 9.62 24.00 13.71
C SER A 189 9.71 25.46 13.23
N GLU A 190 10.62 25.75 12.29
CA GLU A 190 10.80 27.09 11.69
C GLU A 190 9.94 27.32 10.44
N GLN A 191 9.28 26.27 9.90
CA GLN A 191 8.50 26.42 8.69
C GLN A 191 7.26 27.30 8.90
N LEU A 192 6.90 28.04 7.85
CA LEU A 192 5.68 28.86 7.85
C LEU A 192 4.45 27.99 8.12
N GLY A 193 3.62 28.38 9.10
CA GLY A 193 2.41 27.64 9.46
C GLY A 193 2.62 26.44 10.40
N PHE A 194 3.83 26.25 10.95
CA PHE A 194 4.13 25.15 11.88
C PHE A 194 3.09 25.00 13.00
N ALA A 195 2.70 26.09 13.68
CA ALA A 195 1.73 26.03 14.77
C ALA A 195 0.36 25.48 14.32
N ARG A 196 -0.07 25.77 13.08
CA ARG A 196 -1.30 25.25 12.50
C ARG A 196 -1.19 23.76 12.19
N LEU A 197 -0.09 23.34 11.55
CA LEU A 197 0.16 21.93 11.21
C LEU A 197 0.28 21.09 12.48
N LYS A 198 1.06 21.54 13.46
CA LYS A 198 1.18 20.91 14.78
C LYS A 198 -0.19 20.68 15.41
N ARG A 199 -1.03 21.74 15.50
CA ARG A 199 -2.35 21.65 16.09
C ARG A 199 -3.25 20.69 15.29
N LYS A 200 -3.27 20.78 13.94
CA LYS A 200 -4.06 19.89 13.07
C LYS A 200 -3.70 18.45 13.34
N TYR A 201 -2.40 18.12 13.31
CA TYR A 201 -1.93 16.75 13.51
C TYR A 201 -2.26 16.20 14.89
N LEU A 202 -1.88 16.91 15.97
CA LEU A 202 -2.09 16.45 17.35
C LEU A 202 -3.58 16.29 17.68
N THR A 203 -4.41 17.28 17.30
CA THR A 203 -5.85 17.21 17.57
C THR A 203 -6.53 16.06 16.81
N SER A 204 -6.15 15.81 15.54
CA SER A 204 -6.70 14.69 14.77
C SER A 204 -6.19 13.34 15.28
N TYR A 205 -4.94 13.26 15.76
CA TYR A 205 -4.37 12.05 16.34
C TYR A 205 -5.11 11.65 17.61
N ASP A 206 -5.27 12.58 18.56
CA ASP A 206 -6.00 12.33 19.82
C ASP A 206 -7.47 11.99 19.61
N LYS A 207 -8.08 12.50 18.52
CA LYS A 207 -9.45 12.17 18.14
C LYS A 207 -9.57 10.78 17.49
N ALA A 208 -8.58 10.40 16.69
CA ALA A 208 -8.59 9.14 15.94
C ALA A 208 -8.14 7.93 16.78
N ILE A 209 -7.19 8.15 17.71
CA ILE A 209 -6.55 7.08 18.49
C ILE A 209 -6.71 7.38 19.98
N GLU A 210 -7.42 6.52 20.68
CA GLU A 210 -7.56 6.62 22.15
C GLU A 210 -6.17 6.66 22.82
N THR A 211 -5.99 7.52 23.82
CA THR A 211 -4.70 7.77 24.47
C THR A 211 -3.98 6.48 24.90
N VAL A 212 -4.70 5.53 25.47
CA VAL A 212 -4.13 4.23 25.91
C VAL A 212 -3.74 3.29 24.77
N ARG A 213 -4.07 3.65 23.52
CA ARG A 213 -3.81 2.87 22.31
C ARG A 213 -2.80 3.53 21.36
N GLN A 214 -2.19 4.64 21.80
CA GLN A 214 -1.26 5.43 21.00
C GLN A 214 0.11 4.76 20.84
N ALA A 215 0.91 5.27 19.89
CA ALA A 215 2.18 4.69 19.46
C ALA A 215 3.27 4.64 20.57
N ASP A 216 3.24 5.58 21.50
CA ASP A 216 4.20 5.69 22.62
C ASP A 216 4.08 4.56 23.65
N HIS A 217 2.97 3.82 23.64
CA HIS A 217 2.81 2.61 24.47
C HIS A 217 3.50 1.37 23.86
N CYS A 218 4.10 1.46 22.67
CA CYS A 218 4.82 0.34 22.07
C CYS A 218 6.10 0.02 22.83
N ILE A 219 6.20 -1.19 23.37
CA ILE A 219 7.40 -1.67 24.08
C ILE A 219 8.43 -2.38 23.17
N GLY A 220 8.15 -2.48 21.86
CA GLY A 220 9.07 -3.12 20.92
C GLY A 220 9.12 -4.64 20.98
N CYS A 221 8.08 -5.33 21.46
CA CYS A 221 8.08 -6.80 21.65
C CYS A 221 8.15 -7.61 20.34
N GLY A 222 7.85 -7.01 19.18
CA GLY A 222 7.97 -7.63 17.85
C GLY A 222 6.91 -8.69 17.51
N GLN A 223 5.96 -9.01 18.40
CA GLN A 223 4.95 -10.07 18.16
C GLN A 223 4.05 -9.80 16.94
N CYS A 224 3.90 -8.55 16.54
CA CYS A 224 3.09 -8.16 15.38
C CYS A 224 3.79 -8.38 14.01
N GLU A 225 5.13 -8.41 13.99
CA GLU A 225 5.90 -8.47 12.73
C GLU A 225 5.74 -9.79 11.95
N PRO A 226 5.75 -10.98 12.58
CA PRO A 226 5.56 -12.24 11.84
C PRO A 226 4.21 -12.36 11.15
N HIS A 227 3.21 -11.57 11.57
CA HIS A 227 1.86 -11.59 11.01
C HIS A 227 1.66 -10.56 9.89
N CYS A 228 2.66 -9.70 9.63
CA CYS A 228 2.54 -8.64 8.64
C CYS A 228 2.89 -9.14 7.23
N PRO A 229 1.91 -9.26 6.29
CA PRO A 229 2.20 -9.68 4.92
C PRO A 229 3.07 -8.67 4.18
N GLN A 230 3.01 -7.38 4.58
CA GLN A 230 3.83 -6.30 4.02
C GLN A 230 5.24 -6.22 4.64
N SER A 231 5.58 -7.15 5.53
CA SER A 231 6.89 -7.20 6.20
C SER A 231 7.33 -5.88 6.86
N ILE A 232 6.36 -5.10 7.36
CA ILE A 232 6.62 -3.83 8.04
C ILE A 232 7.35 -4.08 9.34
N GLN A 233 8.42 -3.32 9.61
CA GLN A 233 9.07 -3.25 10.93
C GLN A 233 8.17 -2.44 11.89
N ILE A 234 7.07 -3.05 12.32
CA ILE A 234 5.98 -2.37 13.03
C ILE A 234 6.47 -1.61 14.27
N PRO A 235 7.25 -2.20 15.19
CA PRO A 235 7.76 -1.46 16.35
C PRO A 235 8.62 -0.26 15.96
N HIS A 236 9.50 -0.42 14.95
CA HIS A 236 10.33 0.69 14.45
C HIS A 236 9.47 1.84 13.94
N GLU A 237 8.45 1.57 13.12
CA GLU A 237 7.56 2.59 12.58
C GLU A 237 6.71 3.25 13.68
N LEU A 238 6.23 2.50 14.66
CA LEU A 238 5.52 3.06 15.81
C LEU A 238 6.41 4.00 16.63
N HIS A 239 7.65 3.60 16.92
CA HIS A 239 8.61 4.44 17.65
C HIS A 239 8.98 5.70 16.85
N ARG A 240 9.14 5.60 15.51
CA ARG A 240 9.38 6.74 14.62
C ARG A 240 8.23 7.75 14.70
N ILE A 241 6.98 7.28 14.65
CA ILE A 241 5.79 8.13 14.74
C ILE A 241 5.66 8.73 16.15
N ALA A 242 5.88 7.94 17.21
CA ALA A 242 5.86 8.43 18.58
C ALA A 242 6.91 9.54 18.79
N ALA A 243 8.14 9.35 18.29
CA ALA A 243 9.20 10.36 18.34
C ALA A 243 8.83 11.63 17.57
N TYR A 244 8.19 11.51 16.40
CA TYR A 244 7.67 12.64 15.65
C TYR A 244 6.63 13.42 16.47
N ILE A 245 5.66 12.73 17.08
CA ILE A 245 4.62 13.34 17.93
C ILE A 245 5.26 14.08 19.11
N GLU A 246 6.24 13.47 19.76
CA GLU A 246 6.95 14.10 20.89
C GLU A 246 7.70 15.36 20.47
N LYS A 247 8.40 15.33 19.32
CA LYS A 247 9.05 16.53 18.76
C LYS A 247 8.03 17.61 18.41
N LEU A 248 6.87 17.24 17.85
CA LEU A 248 5.77 18.18 17.61
C LEU A 248 5.31 18.82 18.91
N LYS A 249 5.05 18.04 19.97
CA LYS A 249 4.60 18.54 21.28
C LYS A 249 5.61 19.56 21.85
N ARG A 250 6.90 19.24 21.75
CA ARG A 250 7.99 20.13 22.21
C ARG A 250 8.27 21.32 21.28
N GLY A 251 7.88 21.25 20.02
CA GLY A 251 8.22 22.24 19.01
C GLY A 251 9.70 22.23 18.60
N THR A 252 10.27 21.03 18.47
CA THR A 252 11.71 20.77 18.22
C THR A 252 11.95 19.86 17.01
N LEU A 253 11.14 20.00 15.94
CA LEU A 253 11.34 19.30 14.68
C LEU A 253 12.60 19.78 13.95
#